data_747a25957436b8fa39f862efb05180ab
#
_entry.id   747a25957436b8fa39f862efb05180ab
#
_cell.length_a   1.000
_cell.length_b   1.000
_cell.length_c   1.000
_cell.angle_alpha   90.00
_cell.angle_beta   90.00
_cell.angle_gamma   90.00
#
_symmetry.space_group_name_H-M   'P 1'
#
loop_
_entity.id
_entity.type
_entity.pdbx_description
1 polymer ?
#
loop_
_entity_poly.entity_id
_entity_poly.type
_entity_poly.pdbx_seq_one_letter_code
_entity_poly.pdbx_strand_id
1 'polypeptide(L)'
;MRFLRYLTAVAFLACMALPASAKMVDKVYVFGLAASFNDSLVYITDIFEVDSAYIEDNRTHFLLNRGDYSYQLRNYFRQKGMGDRTCVTYWAMDAKSIEKQYAKVKKLYTEKSKDRYNVQFLTAKDFRYTTVKPAEAQEDAQPAKKEKKDRGRKPEGKSNGNTTPSHGEHPEGGMNGEPR
;
A
#
# COMPACT_ATOMS: atom_id res chain seq x y z
N MET A 1 0.27 -11.90 47.34
CA MET A 1 0.14 -10.61 46.59
C MET A 1 0.84 -10.58 45.22
N ARG A 2 1.80 -11.46 44.92
CA ARG A 2 2.45 -11.51 43.57
C ARG A 2 1.53 -12.13 42.51
N PHE A 3 0.75 -13.14 42.86
CA PHE A 3 -0.21 -13.78 41.95
C PHE A 3 -1.30 -12.84 41.44
N LEU A 4 -1.80 -11.93 42.27
CA LEU A 4 -2.83 -10.97 41.89
C LEU A 4 -2.34 -9.96 40.85
N ARG A 5 -1.06 -9.59 40.89
CA ARG A 5 -0.43 -8.72 39.89
C ARG A 5 -0.29 -9.36 38.51
N TYR A 6 -0.02 -10.67 38.45
CA TYR A 6 0.05 -11.43 37.20
C TYR A 6 -1.34 -11.66 36.60
N LEU A 7 -2.36 -11.88 37.44
CA LEU A 7 -3.75 -12.03 36.99
C LEU A 7 -4.29 -10.74 36.35
N THR A 8 -3.96 -9.57 36.93
CA THR A 8 -4.37 -8.28 36.34
C THR A 8 -3.61 -7.97 35.03
N ALA A 9 -2.33 -8.34 34.92
CA ALA A 9 -1.55 -8.16 33.70
C ALA A 9 -2.06 -9.04 32.55
N VAL A 10 -2.44 -10.30 32.84
CA VAL A 10 -2.99 -11.22 31.85
C VAL A 10 -4.40 -10.77 31.40
N ALA A 11 -5.23 -10.29 32.32
CA ALA A 11 -6.55 -9.76 32.00
C ALA A 11 -6.47 -8.48 31.13
N PHE A 12 -5.45 -7.64 31.36
CA PHE A 12 -5.24 -6.43 30.55
C PHE A 12 -4.75 -6.76 29.14
N LEU A 13 -3.93 -7.82 28.99
CA LEU A 13 -3.44 -8.27 27.67
C LEU A 13 -4.55 -8.91 26.84
N ALA A 14 -5.51 -9.59 27.46
CA ALA A 14 -6.64 -10.25 26.78
C ALA A 14 -7.69 -9.25 26.24
N CYS A 15 -7.77 -8.03 26.78
CA CYS A 15 -8.69 -6.99 26.32
C CYS A 15 -8.24 -6.26 25.02
N MET A 16 -7.00 -6.47 24.56
CA MET A 16 -6.46 -5.79 23.38
C MET A 16 -6.74 -6.49 22.04
N ALA A 17 -7.33 -7.67 22.04
CA ALA A 17 -7.61 -8.47 20.85
C ALA A 17 -9.10 -8.47 20.48
N LEU A 18 -9.71 -7.27 20.32
CA LEU A 18 -11.01 -7.19 19.66
C LEU A 18 -10.75 -7.22 18.15
N PRO A 19 -11.16 -8.27 17.43
CA PRO A 19 -11.08 -8.27 15.98
C PRO A 19 -11.94 -7.13 15.44
N ALA A 20 -11.38 -6.31 14.56
CA ALA A 20 -12.16 -5.33 13.80
C ALA A 20 -13.09 -6.13 12.88
N SER A 21 -14.36 -6.22 13.23
CA SER A 21 -15.37 -6.92 12.45
C SER A 21 -15.56 -6.20 11.11
N ALA A 22 -15.47 -6.95 10.02
CA ALA A 22 -15.72 -6.47 8.67
C ALA A 22 -17.17 -6.72 8.30
N LYS A 23 -17.86 -5.71 7.79
CA LYS A 23 -19.22 -5.81 7.26
C LYS A 23 -19.20 -5.61 5.75
N MET A 24 -19.72 -6.57 5.01
CA MET A 24 -19.93 -6.40 3.58
C MET A 24 -21.13 -5.50 3.32
N VAL A 25 -20.99 -4.57 2.38
CA VAL A 25 -22.06 -3.71 1.88
C VAL A 25 -22.23 -3.93 0.38
N ASP A 26 -23.44 -3.76 -0.11
CA ASP A 26 -23.77 -4.05 -1.52
C ASP A 26 -22.90 -3.23 -2.46
N LYS A 27 -22.74 -1.94 -2.17
CA LYS A 27 -21.89 -1.04 -2.96
C LYS A 27 -21.33 0.12 -2.15
N VAL A 28 -20.22 0.65 -2.64
CA VAL A 28 -19.67 1.96 -2.26
C VAL A 28 -19.31 2.74 -3.52
N TYR A 29 -19.26 4.05 -3.39
CA TYR A 29 -18.84 4.95 -4.47
C TYR A 29 -17.43 5.42 -4.19
N VAL A 30 -16.57 5.35 -5.19
CA VAL A 30 -15.14 5.71 -5.04
C VAL A 30 -14.67 6.56 -6.21
N PHE A 31 -13.74 7.47 -5.95
CA PHE A 31 -12.92 8.10 -6.98
C PHE A 31 -11.51 8.30 -6.47
N GLY A 32 -10.55 8.44 -7.38
CA GLY A 32 -9.15 8.58 -7.08
C GLY A 32 -8.58 9.93 -7.49
N LEU A 33 -7.56 10.35 -6.75
CA LEU A 33 -6.69 11.47 -7.06
C LEU A 33 -5.25 10.98 -7.11
N ALA A 34 -4.51 11.34 -8.15
CA ALA A 34 -3.08 11.06 -8.22
C ALA A 34 -2.31 12.33 -8.56
N ALA A 35 -1.31 12.66 -7.76
CA ALA A 35 -0.44 13.82 -7.93
C ALA A 35 1.02 13.44 -7.69
N SER A 36 1.95 14.18 -8.28
CA SER A 36 3.39 14.06 -8.02
C SER A 36 3.93 15.36 -7.46
N PHE A 37 5.03 15.27 -6.71
CA PHE A 37 5.81 16.46 -6.33
C PHE A 37 6.80 16.88 -7.42
N ASN A 38 6.99 16.03 -8.44
CA ASN A 38 7.98 16.23 -9.50
C ASN A 38 7.40 16.95 -10.72
N ASP A 39 6.08 17.01 -10.84
CA ASP A 39 5.38 17.68 -11.94
C ASP A 39 4.07 18.35 -11.47
N SER A 40 3.46 19.15 -12.34
CA SER A 40 2.19 19.82 -12.07
C SER A 40 0.96 19.00 -12.52
N LEU A 41 1.14 17.77 -13.01
CA LEU A 41 0.04 16.94 -13.48
C LEU A 41 -0.72 16.32 -12.31
N VAL A 42 -2.03 16.52 -12.30
CA VAL A 42 -2.95 15.91 -11.35
C VAL A 42 -3.98 15.11 -12.12
N TYR A 43 -4.17 13.87 -11.72
CA TYR A 43 -5.18 13.00 -12.31
C TYR A 43 -6.33 12.79 -11.35
N ILE A 44 -7.56 12.92 -11.86
CA ILE A 44 -8.79 12.66 -11.12
C ILE A 44 -9.56 11.60 -11.91
N THR A 45 -9.93 10.49 -11.27
CA THR A 45 -10.73 9.45 -11.93
C THR A 45 -12.20 9.84 -11.94
N ASP A 46 -13.00 9.21 -12.80
CA ASP A 46 -14.45 9.21 -12.67
C ASP A 46 -14.87 8.62 -11.30
N ILE A 47 -16.13 8.85 -10.92
CA ILE A 47 -16.74 8.15 -9.78
C ILE A 47 -17.14 6.74 -10.24
N PHE A 48 -16.73 5.73 -9.46
CA PHE A 48 -17.03 4.33 -9.70
C PHE A 48 -17.95 3.77 -8.62
N GLU A 49 -18.88 2.92 -8.99
CA GLU A 49 -19.53 1.99 -8.07
C GLU A 49 -18.63 0.75 -7.92
N VAL A 50 -18.38 0.37 -6.68
CA VAL A 50 -17.65 -0.85 -6.32
C VAL A 50 -18.60 -1.73 -5.52
N ASP A 51 -18.99 -2.85 -6.12
CA ASP A 51 -19.93 -3.79 -5.53
C ASP A 51 -19.23 -4.68 -4.50
N SER A 52 -20.00 -5.17 -3.51
CA SER A 52 -19.52 -6.11 -2.48
C SER A 52 -18.29 -5.59 -1.73
N ALA A 53 -18.29 -4.31 -1.39
CA ALA A 53 -17.21 -3.68 -0.63
C ALA A 53 -17.33 -4.01 0.86
N TYR A 54 -16.22 -3.88 1.58
CA TYR A 54 -16.16 -4.14 3.02
C TYR A 54 -15.91 -2.85 3.78
N ILE A 55 -16.65 -2.64 4.86
CA ILE A 55 -16.50 -1.52 5.78
C ILE A 55 -16.25 -2.04 7.20
N GLU A 56 -15.68 -1.21 8.06
CA GLU A 56 -15.58 -1.50 9.47
C GLU A 56 -16.97 -1.54 10.10
N ASP A 57 -17.27 -2.59 10.85
CA ASP A 57 -18.52 -2.70 11.62
C ASP A 57 -18.41 -1.95 12.94
N ASN A 58 -18.17 -0.64 12.85
CA ASN A 58 -18.09 0.28 13.96
C ASN A 58 -18.81 1.59 13.62
N ARG A 59 -18.81 2.54 14.55
CA ARG A 59 -19.47 3.85 14.38
C ARG A 59 -18.94 4.66 13.19
N THR A 60 -17.68 4.46 12.80
CA THR A 60 -17.04 5.23 11.73
C THR A 60 -17.32 4.66 10.36
N HIS A 61 -17.68 3.37 10.25
CA HIS A 61 -17.95 2.65 9.01
C HIS A 61 -16.90 2.91 7.92
N PHE A 62 -15.61 2.94 8.28
CA PHE A 62 -14.55 3.19 7.29
C PHE A 62 -14.47 2.08 6.26
N LEU A 63 -14.19 2.47 5.01
CA LEU A 63 -13.89 1.52 3.95
C LEU A 63 -12.64 0.72 4.33
N LEU A 64 -12.79 -0.59 4.45
CA LEU A 64 -11.69 -1.50 4.73
C LEU A 64 -10.72 -1.54 3.55
N ASN A 65 -9.45 -1.73 3.86
CA ASN A 65 -8.38 -1.83 2.85
C ASN A 65 -8.34 -0.66 1.86
N ARG A 66 -8.76 0.54 2.29
CA ARG A 66 -8.73 1.75 1.45
C ARG A 66 -7.33 2.05 0.88
N GLY A 67 -6.28 1.59 1.57
CA GLY A 67 -4.91 1.65 1.08
C GLY A 67 -4.73 0.85 -0.21
N ASP A 68 -5.36 -0.33 -0.30
CA ASP A 68 -5.27 -1.20 -1.47
C ASP A 68 -6.03 -0.63 -2.67
N TYR A 69 -7.15 0.08 -2.43
CA TYR A 69 -7.79 0.86 -3.50
C TYR A 69 -6.83 1.95 -4.04
N SER A 70 -6.18 2.70 -3.16
CA SER A 70 -5.18 3.68 -3.59
C SER A 70 -3.98 3.03 -4.30
N TYR A 71 -3.63 1.80 -3.90
CA TYR A 71 -2.58 1.01 -4.53
C TYR A 71 -2.96 0.53 -5.94
N GLN A 72 -4.24 0.20 -6.21
CA GLN A 72 -4.71 -0.11 -7.57
C GLN A 72 -4.42 1.06 -8.53
N LEU A 73 -4.76 2.29 -8.12
CA LEU A 73 -4.50 3.49 -8.92
C LEU A 73 -2.98 3.74 -9.08
N ARG A 74 -2.20 3.52 -8.01
CA ARG A 74 -0.73 3.64 -8.07
C ARG A 74 -0.13 2.62 -9.05
N ASN A 75 -0.62 1.38 -9.04
CA ASN A 75 -0.15 0.34 -9.96
C ASN A 75 -0.45 0.69 -11.42
N TYR A 76 -1.62 1.24 -11.70
CA TYR A 76 -1.95 1.74 -13.03
C TYR A 76 -0.92 2.76 -13.52
N PHE A 77 -0.57 3.76 -12.70
CA PHE A 77 0.45 4.76 -13.06
C PHE A 77 1.84 4.15 -13.17
N ARG A 78 2.19 3.20 -12.31
CA ARG A 78 3.48 2.49 -12.38
C ARG A 78 3.65 1.74 -13.71
N GLN A 79 2.61 1.07 -14.18
CA GLN A 79 2.61 0.38 -15.48
C GLN A 79 2.78 1.34 -16.66
N LYS A 80 2.41 2.61 -16.48
CA LYS A 80 2.60 3.67 -17.47
C LYS A 80 3.93 4.44 -17.30
N GLY A 81 4.83 3.97 -16.46
CA GLY A 81 6.11 4.64 -16.20
C GLY A 81 6.02 5.87 -15.31
N MET A 82 4.88 6.10 -14.65
CA MET A 82 4.60 7.25 -13.78
C MET A 82 4.43 6.82 -12.31
N GLY A 83 5.37 6.02 -11.79
CA GLY A 83 5.26 5.36 -10.48
C GLY A 83 5.50 6.25 -9.26
N ASP A 84 5.95 7.48 -9.42
CA ASP A 84 6.26 8.46 -8.38
C ASP A 84 5.05 9.26 -7.88
N ARG A 85 3.84 8.89 -8.34
CA ARG A 85 2.60 9.58 -7.96
C ARG A 85 2.06 9.10 -6.61
N THR A 86 1.69 10.07 -5.78
CA THR A 86 0.89 9.82 -4.59
C THR A 86 -0.57 9.66 -5.01
N CYS A 87 -1.15 8.50 -4.70
CA CYS A 87 -2.53 8.17 -5.02
C CYS A 87 -3.38 8.14 -3.75
N VAL A 88 -4.53 8.79 -3.79
CA VAL A 88 -5.51 8.84 -2.70
C VAL A 88 -6.87 8.42 -3.24
N THR A 89 -7.59 7.59 -2.50
CA THR A 89 -8.94 7.16 -2.82
C THR A 89 -9.92 7.83 -1.87
N TYR A 90 -10.90 8.51 -2.44
CA TYR A 90 -12.08 9.03 -1.77
C TYR A 90 -13.23 8.02 -1.91
N TRP A 91 -14.07 7.95 -0.91
CA TRP A 91 -15.17 7.00 -0.91
C TRP A 91 -16.37 7.53 -0.13
N ALA A 92 -17.57 7.02 -0.45
CA ALA A 92 -18.78 7.24 0.31
C ALA A 92 -19.76 6.07 0.10
N MET A 93 -20.69 5.90 1.04
CA MET A 93 -21.73 4.88 0.94
C MET A 93 -22.89 5.30 0.03
N ASP A 94 -23.01 6.59 -0.26
CA ASP A 94 -24.07 7.14 -1.10
C ASP A 94 -23.53 8.04 -2.21
N ALA A 95 -24.24 8.07 -3.33
CA ALA A 95 -23.85 8.82 -4.53
C ALA A 95 -23.75 10.33 -4.27
N LYS A 96 -24.68 10.89 -3.51
CA LYS A 96 -24.73 12.34 -3.23
C LYS A 96 -23.52 12.82 -2.43
N SER A 97 -23.07 12.01 -1.46
CA SER A 97 -21.89 12.34 -0.65
C SER A 97 -20.61 12.28 -1.47
N ILE A 98 -20.45 11.27 -2.34
CA ILE A 98 -19.26 11.16 -3.18
C ILE A 98 -19.23 12.26 -4.25
N GLU A 99 -20.37 12.59 -4.86
CA GLU A 99 -20.48 13.69 -5.82
C GLU A 99 -20.09 15.03 -5.22
N LYS A 100 -20.53 15.30 -3.98
CA LYS A 100 -20.13 16.50 -3.24
C LYS A 100 -18.64 16.56 -2.98
N GLN A 101 -18.01 15.43 -2.60
CA GLN A 101 -16.58 15.35 -2.41
C GLN A 101 -15.84 15.54 -3.74
N TYR A 102 -16.29 14.87 -4.79
CA TYR A 102 -15.76 14.99 -6.15
C TYR A 102 -15.78 16.42 -6.66
N ALA A 103 -16.94 17.10 -6.56
CA ALA A 103 -17.09 18.49 -6.97
C ALA A 103 -16.13 19.42 -6.20
N LYS A 104 -15.97 19.19 -4.88
CA LYS A 104 -15.03 19.96 -4.04
C LYS A 104 -13.58 19.77 -4.49
N VAL A 105 -13.15 18.53 -4.74
CA VAL A 105 -11.79 18.22 -5.20
C VAL A 105 -11.57 18.78 -6.60
N LYS A 106 -12.49 18.54 -7.53
CA LYS A 106 -12.44 19.10 -8.88
C LYS A 106 -12.30 20.61 -8.84
N LYS A 107 -13.15 21.31 -8.12
CA LYS A 107 -13.09 22.76 -7.97
C LYS A 107 -11.77 23.28 -7.41
N LEU A 108 -11.19 22.54 -6.45
CA LEU A 108 -9.91 22.89 -5.85
C LEU A 108 -8.80 22.94 -6.90
N TYR A 109 -8.72 21.92 -7.76
CA TYR A 109 -7.63 21.79 -8.73
C TYR A 109 -7.89 22.51 -10.05
N THR A 110 -9.15 22.59 -10.53
CA THR A 110 -9.48 23.23 -11.81
C THR A 110 -9.75 24.72 -11.72
N GLU A 111 -10.22 25.23 -10.56
CA GLU A 111 -10.58 26.64 -10.43
C GLU A 111 -9.62 27.38 -9.48
N LYS A 112 -9.49 26.89 -8.22
CA LYS A 112 -8.71 27.60 -7.20
C LYS A 112 -7.19 27.52 -7.43
N SER A 113 -6.73 26.46 -8.05
CA SER A 113 -5.31 26.19 -8.28
C SER A 113 -4.98 25.96 -9.76
N LYS A 114 -5.79 26.49 -10.68
CA LYS A 114 -5.67 26.26 -12.13
C LYS A 114 -4.29 26.64 -12.70
N ASP A 115 -3.69 27.68 -12.19
CA ASP A 115 -2.38 28.17 -12.66
C ASP A 115 -1.21 27.34 -12.11
N ARG A 116 -1.49 26.44 -11.15
CA ARG A 116 -0.49 25.60 -10.48
C ARG A 116 -0.51 24.16 -10.98
N TYR A 117 -1.69 23.65 -11.38
CA TYR A 117 -1.86 22.26 -11.74
C TYR A 117 -2.52 22.10 -13.11
N ASN A 118 -2.02 21.12 -13.88
CA ASN A 118 -2.66 20.66 -15.10
C ASN A 118 -3.47 19.40 -14.75
N VAL A 119 -4.81 19.51 -14.83
CA VAL A 119 -5.72 18.43 -14.41
C VAL A 119 -6.09 17.57 -15.60
N GLN A 120 -5.88 16.27 -15.45
CA GLN A 120 -6.28 15.23 -16.40
C GLN A 120 -7.36 14.35 -15.77
N PHE A 121 -8.39 14.00 -16.54
CA PHE A 121 -9.46 13.12 -16.09
C PHE A 121 -9.25 11.72 -16.64
N LEU A 122 -9.28 10.72 -15.76
CA LEU A 122 -9.25 9.30 -16.12
C LEU A 122 -10.66 8.76 -16.17
N THR A 123 -11.05 8.28 -17.33
CA THR A 123 -12.37 7.71 -17.55
C THR A 123 -12.41 6.22 -17.18
N ALA A 124 -13.64 5.67 -17.12
CA ALA A 124 -13.85 4.24 -16.90
C ALA A 124 -13.20 3.32 -17.96
N LYS A 125 -12.79 3.86 -19.12
CA LYS A 125 -12.04 3.14 -20.16
C LYS A 125 -10.56 3.04 -19.83
N ASP A 126 -10.03 4.03 -19.12
CA ASP A 126 -8.60 4.10 -18.78
C ASP A 126 -8.29 3.30 -17.53
N PHE A 127 -9.12 3.42 -16.51
CA PHE A 127 -8.94 2.80 -15.20
C PHE A 127 -10.28 2.49 -14.56
N ARG A 128 -10.34 1.42 -13.78
CA ARG A 128 -11.50 1.05 -12.95
C ARG A 128 -11.04 0.41 -11.65
N TYR A 129 -11.69 0.76 -10.56
CA TYR A 129 -11.49 0.08 -9.28
C TYR A 129 -12.16 -1.29 -9.27
N THR A 130 -11.52 -2.23 -8.60
CA THR A 130 -12.06 -3.56 -8.28
C THR A 130 -12.18 -3.73 -6.79
N THR A 131 -13.13 -4.56 -6.36
CA THR A 131 -13.38 -4.88 -4.94
C THR A 131 -12.12 -5.46 -4.29
N VAL A 132 -11.80 -4.96 -3.10
CA VAL A 132 -10.73 -5.49 -2.25
C VAL A 132 -11.37 -6.29 -1.13
N LYS A 133 -11.06 -7.58 -1.07
CA LYS A 133 -11.52 -8.47 0.01
C LYS A 133 -10.58 -8.36 1.21
N PRO A 134 -11.09 -8.37 2.45
CA PRO A 134 -10.26 -8.51 3.64
C PRO A 134 -9.43 -9.80 3.60
N ALA A 135 -8.27 -9.81 4.25
CA ALA A 135 -7.40 -10.99 4.29
C ALA A 135 -8.13 -12.23 4.87
N GLU A 136 -8.98 -12.05 5.87
CA GLU A 136 -9.81 -13.10 6.46
C GLU A 136 -10.82 -13.70 5.48
N ALA A 137 -11.37 -12.90 4.56
CA ALA A 137 -12.28 -13.39 3.52
C ALA A 137 -11.54 -14.06 2.34
N GLN A 138 -10.20 -13.98 2.31
CA GLN A 138 -9.37 -14.67 1.32
C GLN A 138 -8.97 -16.08 1.77
N GLU A 139 -8.91 -16.33 3.08
CA GLU A 139 -8.58 -17.68 3.62
C GLU A 139 -9.67 -18.72 3.33
N ASP A 140 -10.93 -18.31 3.27
CA ASP A 140 -12.04 -19.20 2.92
C ASP A 140 -12.06 -19.61 1.44
N ALA A 141 -11.26 -18.96 0.59
CA ALA A 141 -11.22 -19.20 -0.85
C ALA A 141 -9.97 -19.95 -1.36
N GLN A 142 -8.99 -20.28 -0.47
CA GLN A 142 -7.81 -21.07 -0.83
C GLN A 142 -7.59 -22.21 0.14
N PRO A 143 -7.48 -23.48 -0.33
CA PRO A 143 -7.07 -24.59 0.53
C PRO A 143 -5.62 -24.34 0.97
N ALA A 144 -5.41 -24.31 2.28
CA ALA A 144 -4.14 -24.03 2.94
C ALA A 144 -3.02 -24.95 2.43
N LYS A 145 -2.13 -24.43 1.60
CA LYS A 145 -0.81 -25.03 1.34
C LYS A 145 0.09 -24.67 2.51
N LYS A 146 0.09 -25.53 3.53
CA LYS A 146 1.07 -25.47 4.62
C LYS A 146 2.46 -25.77 4.06
N GLU A 147 3.23 -24.75 3.85
CA GLU A 147 4.66 -24.88 3.60
C GLU A 147 5.34 -25.24 4.92
N LYS A 148 5.73 -26.52 5.04
CA LYS A 148 6.56 -27.01 6.13
C LYS A 148 7.93 -26.32 6.05
N LYS A 149 8.17 -25.37 6.93
CA LYS A 149 9.49 -24.78 7.18
C LYS A 149 10.36 -25.86 7.83
N ASP A 150 11.16 -26.54 7.01
CA ASP A 150 12.20 -27.49 7.43
C ASP A 150 13.27 -26.73 8.23
N ARG A 151 13.33 -27.02 9.53
CA ARG A 151 14.40 -26.54 10.39
C ARG A 151 15.60 -27.48 10.19
N GLY A 152 16.40 -27.20 9.18
CA GLY A 152 17.68 -27.82 8.95
C GLY A 152 18.65 -27.61 10.11
N ARG A 153 18.99 -28.69 10.71
CA ARG A 153 19.94 -29.03 11.76
C ARG A 153 21.34 -28.52 11.42
N LYS A 154 21.93 -27.79 12.36
CA LYS A 154 23.34 -27.37 12.40
C LYS A 154 24.24 -28.60 12.58
N PRO A 155 25.34 -28.78 11.83
CA PRO A 155 26.44 -29.63 12.25
C PRO A 155 27.57 -28.79 12.84
N GLU A 156 27.94 -29.15 14.07
CA GLU A 156 29.25 -28.84 14.70
C GLU A 156 30.35 -29.68 14.05
N GLY A 157 31.53 -29.12 13.94
CA GLY A 157 32.73 -29.91 13.67
C GLY A 157 33.94 -29.10 13.33
N LYS A 158 34.67 -28.66 14.31
CA LYS A 158 36.15 -28.71 14.58
C LYS A 158 37.14 -28.47 13.40
N SER A 159 37.93 -27.39 13.51
CA SER A 159 39.31 -27.36 13.97
C SER A 159 40.44 -27.54 12.93
N ASN A 160 41.31 -26.59 12.98
CA ASN A 160 42.78 -26.59 12.76
C ASN A 160 43.33 -26.28 11.36
N GLY A 161 44.18 -25.26 11.39
CA GLY A 161 45.51 -25.33 10.75
C GLY A 161 45.88 -24.10 9.92
N ASN A 162 46.39 -23.10 10.58
CA ASN A 162 47.71 -22.47 10.38
C ASN A 162 48.24 -22.40 8.92
N THR A 163 48.48 -21.22 8.38
CA THR A 163 49.76 -20.68 7.95
C THR A 163 49.60 -19.41 7.10
N THR A 164 50.20 -18.36 7.54
CA THR A 164 50.64 -17.13 6.85
C THR A 164 52.02 -17.42 6.22
N PRO A 165 52.71 -16.51 5.50
CA PRO A 165 52.34 -15.43 4.56
C PRO A 165 53.21 -15.46 3.27
N SER A 166 53.01 -14.52 2.35
CA SER A 166 54.06 -13.82 1.57
C SER A 166 53.41 -13.09 0.37
N HIS A 167 53.49 -11.79 0.34
CA HIS A 167 54.53 -10.91 -0.20
C HIS A 167 54.60 -10.91 -1.74
N GLY A 168 54.51 -9.72 -2.34
CA GLY A 168 54.90 -9.41 -3.72
C GLY A 168 53.85 -8.63 -4.46
N GLU A 169 53.96 -7.38 -4.48
CA GLU A 169 54.65 -6.39 -5.32
C GLU A 169 53.77 -5.74 -6.38
N HIS A 170 53.70 -4.44 -6.28
CA HIS A 170 53.38 -3.44 -7.32
C HIS A 170 54.34 -3.58 -8.51
N PRO A 171 54.02 -3.12 -9.72
CA PRO A 171 54.38 -1.78 -10.05
C PRO A 171 53.35 -0.97 -10.93
N GLU A 172 53.51 0.27 -10.70
CA GLU A 172 53.23 1.51 -11.44
C GLU A 172 53.40 1.52 -12.97
N GLY A 173 52.78 2.52 -13.53
CA GLY A 173 53.14 3.16 -14.82
C GLY A 173 52.00 3.17 -15.81
N GLY A 174 51.52 4.24 -16.30
CA GLY A 174 52.00 5.53 -16.72
C GLY A 174 50.95 6.16 -17.60
N MET A 175 50.68 7.35 -17.37
CA MET A 175 50.65 8.61 -18.13
C MET A 175 50.21 8.62 -19.61
N ASN A 176 49.50 9.73 -19.85
CA ASN A 176 49.34 10.56 -21.11
C ASN A 176 48.19 10.15 -22.01
N GLY A 177 47.35 11.04 -22.44
CA GLY A 177 47.44 12.43 -22.83
C GLY A 177 46.11 12.98 -23.32
N GLU A 178 45.85 14.21 -22.99
CA GLU A 178 45.04 15.21 -23.69
C GLU A 178 45.75 15.64 -24.99
N PRO A 179 45.20 16.49 -25.86
CA PRO A 179 43.86 17.05 -26.05
C PRO A 179 43.48 17.13 -27.57
N ARG A 180 42.20 17.32 -27.83
CA ARG A 180 41.70 18.33 -28.79
C ARG A 180 40.20 18.40 -28.81
#